data_2e944dd0059805ccda0f7bfb94a24beb
#
_entry.id   2e944dd0059805ccda0f7bfb94a24beb
#
_cell.length_a   1.000
_cell.length_b   1.000
_cell.length_c   1.000
_cell.angle_alpha   90.00
_cell.angle_beta   90.00
_cell.angle_gamma   90.00
#
_symmetry.space_group_name_H-M   'P 1'
#
loop_
_entity.id
_entity.type
_entity.pdbx_description
1 polymer ?
#
loop_
_entity_poly.entity_id
_entity_poly.type
_entity_poly.pdbx_seq_one_letter_code
_entity_poly.pdbx_strand_id
1 'polypeptide(L)'
;LDGIRNDSLSFVRSLETTEGEYYGIRMSFFESLSKDQELARMKVFRRYENLHSHMMMLLGNAPESIQNEYNSVSSSFRAQVNLETGFLGAEKDPKKRQDSVQSVLEKVQGVIEFLQYASNEERIIIPDTNSLLISSDPLRYADIAETNQFIFHLLPTVLSELDALKLNHRNQDSREKAKKAVNRIKGWRQQGSLNAGVSYHGTITIRASHEEPDVKNSLAWLDPEVKDDRIIASVLEIQVKNPAALVILATSDINLQNKADAAMIEVLE
;
A
#
# COMPACT_ATOMS: atom_id res chain seq x y z
N LEU A 1 -6.61 9.54 1.37
CA LEU A 1 -7.04 10.46 0.30
C LEU A 1 -7.56 11.80 0.86
N ASP A 2 -8.26 11.81 2.00
CA ASP A 2 -8.88 13.02 2.57
C ASP A 2 -7.87 14.13 2.89
N GLY A 3 -6.68 13.78 3.40
CA GLY A 3 -5.61 14.74 3.61
C GLY A 3 -5.12 15.39 2.32
N ILE A 4 -5.03 14.62 1.23
CA ILE A 4 -4.66 15.14 -0.11
C ILE A 4 -5.78 16.05 -0.62
N ARG A 5 -7.05 15.63 -0.48
CA ARG A 5 -8.22 16.42 -0.89
C ARG A 5 -8.25 17.78 -0.22
N ASN A 6 -8.15 17.81 1.10
CA ASN A 6 -8.20 19.05 1.88
C ASN A 6 -7.03 20.00 1.54
N ASP A 7 -5.81 19.48 1.48
CA ASP A 7 -4.63 20.28 1.12
C ASP A 7 -4.73 20.80 -0.34
N SER A 8 -5.18 19.98 -1.29
CA SER A 8 -5.32 20.36 -2.70
C SER A 8 -6.36 21.45 -2.89
N LEU A 9 -7.53 21.30 -2.27
CA LEU A 9 -8.59 22.32 -2.36
C LEU A 9 -8.18 23.63 -1.68
N SER A 10 -7.47 23.56 -0.54
CA SER A 10 -6.92 24.74 0.13
C SER A 10 -5.90 25.46 -0.75
N PHE A 11 -4.96 24.71 -1.35
CA PHE A 11 -3.98 25.27 -2.27
C PHE A 11 -4.67 25.92 -3.49
N VAL A 12 -5.56 25.22 -4.16
CA VAL A 12 -6.24 25.71 -5.37
C VAL A 12 -7.09 26.95 -5.09
N ARG A 13 -7.70 27.06 -3.91
CA ARG A 13 -8.45 28.26 -3.48
C ARG A 13 -7.56 29.47 -3.25
N SER A 14 -6.31 29.25 -2.87
CA SER A 14 -5.36 30.34 -2.62
C SER A 14 -4.77 30.94 -3.91
N LEU A 15 -4.99 30.32 -5.08
CA LEU A 15 -4.42 30.75 -6.34
C LEU A 15 -5.18 31.96 -6.90
N GLU A 16 -4.44 32.96 -7.34
CA GLU A 16 -4.94 34.14 -8.01
C GLU A 16 -4.58 34.08 -9.50
N THR A 17 -5.43 34.69 -10.34
CA THR A 17 -5.19 34.81 -11.77
C THR A 17 -5.39 36.27 -12.19
N THR A 18 -4.51 36.76 -13.04
CA THR A 18 -4.65 38.06 -13.67
C THR A 18 -5.09 37.90 -15.13
N GLU A 19 -5.90 38.85 -15.61
CA GLU A 19 -6.25 38.94 -17.01
C GLU A 19 -5.23 39.83 -17.72
N GLY A 20 -4.75 39.39 -18.87
CA GLY A 20 -3.87 40.12 -19.74
C GLY A 20 -4.29 39.97 -21.20
N GLU A 21 -3.86 40.88 -22.04
CA GLU A 21 -4.07 40.84 -23.48
C GLU A 21 -2.74 40.51 -24.17
N TYR A 22 -2.74 39.48 -24.99
CA TYR A 22 -1.57 39.07 -25.77
C TYR A 22 -1.98 38.88 -27.24
N TYR A 23 -1.40 39.67 -28.15
CA TYR A 23 -1.79 39.72 -29.57
C TYR A 23 -3.30 39.89 -29.82
N GLY A 24 -3.97 40.75 -29.02
CA GLY A 24 -5.41 41.01 -29.17
C GLY A 24 -6.32 39.93 -28.60
N ILE A 25 -5.76 38.93 -27.93
CA ILE A 25 -6.51 37.82 -27.27
C ILE A 25 -6.44 38.02 -25.75
N ARG A 26 -7.60 38.10 -25.10
CA ARG A 26 -7.66 38.10 -23.63
C ARG A 26 -7.28 36.73 -23.11
N MET A 27 -6.30 36.68 -22.23
CA MET A 27 -5.81 35.47 -21.61
C MET A 27 -5.69 35.66 -20.10
N SER A 28 -6.02 34.63 -19.35
CA SER A 28 -5.76 34.59 -17.92
C SER A 28 -4.43 33.90 -17.66
N PHE A 29 -3.67 34.43 -16.71
CA PHE A 29 -2.39 33.88 -16.27
C PHE A 29 -2.42 33.67 -14.78
N PHE A 30 -1.75 32.62 -14.32
CA PHE A 30 -1.51 32.44 -12.87
C PHE A 30 -0.49 33.51 -12.42
N GLU A 31 -0.76 34.12 -11.29
CA GLU A 31 0.25 34.98 -10.64
C GLU A 31 1.41 34.12 -10.10
N SER A 32 2.56 34.76 -9.91
CA SER A 32 3.70 34.10 -9.29
C SER A 32 3.33 33.69 -7.87
N LEU A 33 3.56 32.42 -7.53
CA LEU A 33 3.23 31.87 -6.22
C LEU A 33 4.02 32.55 -5.10
N SER A 34 3.36 32.90 -4.01
CA SER A 34 4.02 33.26 -2.77
C SER A 34 4.78 32.05 -2.19
N LYS A 35 5.71 32.30 -1.25
CA LYS A 35 6.44 31.21 -0.58
C LYS A 35 5.51 30.21 0.11
N ASP A 36 4.42 30.68 0.72
CA ASP A 36 3.46 29.84 1.42
C ASP A 36 2.64 29.00 0.43
N GLN A 37 2.26 29.55 -0.71
CA GLN A 37 1.58 28.82 -1.78
C GLN A 37 2.51 27.77 -2.40
N GLU A 38 3.79 28.08 -2.61
CA GLU A 38 4.77 27.13 -3.11
C GLU A 38 4.98 25.95 -2.14
N LEU A 39 5.08 26.23 -0.84
CA LEU A 39 5.15 25.19 0.20
C LEU A 39 3.88 24.32 0.22
N ALA A 40 2.72 24.94 0.10
CA ALA A 40 1.45 24.21 0.02
C ALA A 40 1.40 23.30 -1.21
N ARG A 41 1.81 23.81 -2.38
CA ARG A 41 1.93 23.05 -3.63
C ARG A 41 2.84 21.84 -3.47
N MET A 42 4.04 22.05 -2.94
CA MET A 42 5.02 20.98 -2.71
C MET A 42 4.49 19.91 -1.75
N LYS A 43 3.79 20.31 -0.70
CA LYS A 43 3.17 19.38 0.27
C LYS A 43 2.11 18.51 -0.41
N VAL A 44 1.22 19.11 -1.19
CA VAL A 44 0.19 18.40 -1.96
C VAL A 44 0.84 17.42 -2.93
N PHE A 45 1.80 17.90 -3.71
CA PHE A 45 2.48 17.10 -4.73
C PHE A 45 3.18 15.91 -4.12
N ARG A 46 3.96 16.10 -3.04
CA ARG A 46 4.66 15.00 -2.34
C ARG A 46 3.70 13.94 -1.81
N ARG A 47 2.59 14.36 -1.19
CA ARG A 47 1.58 13.41 -0.70
C ARG A 47 0.93 12.64 -1.83
N TYR A 48 0.64 13.31 -2.93
CA TYR A 48 0.05 12.67 -4.10
C TYR A 48 1.02 11.68 -4.76
N GLU A 49 2.29 12.01 -4.92
CA GLU A 49 3.30 11.12 -5.49
C GLU A 49 3.47 9.84 -4.64
N ASN A 50 3.40 9.96 -3.32
CA ASN A 50 3.39 8.78 -2.46
C ASN A 50 2.17 7.88 -2.76
N LEU A 51 0.96 8.45 -2.81
CA LEU A 51 -0.24 7.72 -3.18
C LEU A 51 -0.10 7.10 -4.58
N HIS A 52 0.37 7.88 -5.55
CA HIS A 52 0.55 7.43 -6.93
C HIS A 52 1.49 6.22 -7.01
N SER A 53 2.61 6.25 -6.31
CA SER A 53 3.56 5.13 -6.28
C SER A 53 2.90 3.84 -5.78
N HIS A 54 2.11 3.92 -4.71
CA HIS A 54 1.35 2.77 -4.20
C HIS A 54 0.27 2.30 -5.19
N MET A 55 -0.47 3.24 -5.78
CA MET A 55 -1.48 2.90 -6.78
C MET A 55 -0.88 2.22 -8.02
N MET A 56 0.27 2.68 -8.51
CA MET A 56 0.97 2.03 -9.64
C MET A 56 1.39 0.60 -9.30
N MET A 57 1.81 0.33 -8.07
CA MET A 57 2.11 -1.03 -7.62
C MET A 57 0.85 -1.90 -7.60
N LEU A 58 -0.22 -1.43 -6.96
CA LEU A 58 -1.48 -2.18 -6.84
C LEU A 58 -2.15 -2.42 -8.20
N LEU A 59 -2.04 -1.46 -9.11
CA LEU A 59 -2.62 -1.53 -10.45
C LEU A 59 -1.78 -2.33 -11.45
N GLY A 60 -0.56 -2.75 -11.10
CA GLY A 60 0.34 -3.45 -12.02
C GLY A 60 -0.26 -4.69 -12.68
N ASN A 61 -1.17 -5.39 -11.98
CA ASN A 61 -1.89 -6.56 -12.51
C ASN A 61 -3.39 -6.29 -12.77
N ALA A 62 -3.85 -5.05 -12.63
CA ALA A 62 -5.24 -4.70 -12.91
C ALA A 62 -5.53 -4.70 -14.43
N PRO A 63 -6.80 -4.79 -14.85
CA PRO A 63 -7.18 -4.64 -16.25
C PRO A 63 -6.63 -3.34 -16.86
N GLU A 64 -6.19 -3.41 -18.13
CA GLU A 64 -5.58 -2.28 -18.83
C GLU A 64 -6.49 -1.05 -18.87
N SER A 65 -7.81 -1.24 -18.93
CA SER A 65 -8.80 -0.16 -18.86
C SER A 65 -8.71 0.64 -17.57
N ILE A 66 -8.55 -0.05 -16.43
CA ILE A 66 -8.42 0.57 -15.10
C ILE A 66 -7.08 1.29 -14.96
N GLN A 67 -5.99 0.66 -15.45
CA GLN A 67 -4.66 1.30 -15.47
C GLN A 67 -4.67 2.59 -16.29
N ASN A 68 -5.28 2.55 -17.50
CA ASN A 68 -5.38 3.70 -18.38
C ASN A 68 -6.25 4.83 -17.80
N GLU A 69 -7.37 4.46 -17.17
CA GLU A 69 -8.22 5.42 -16.46
C GLU A 69 -7.45 6.12 -15.34
N TYR A 70 -6.80 5.35 -14.47
CA TYR A 70 -6.00 5.89 -13.38
C TYR A 70 -4.86 6.80 -13.88
N ASN A 71 -4.12 6.39 -14.91
CA ASN A 71 -3.02 7.16 -15.49
C ASN A 71 -3.50 8.50 -16.07
N SER A 72 -4.65 8.51 -16.76
CA SER A 72 -5.28 9.73 -17.28
C SER A 72 -5.67 10.68 -16.15
N VAL A 73 -6.30 10.15 -15.11
CA VAL A 73 -6.72 10.92 -13.93
C VAL A 73 -5.50 11.48 -13.18
N SER A 74 -4.45 10.66 -13.00
CA SER A 74 -3.21 11.06 -12.34
C SER A 74 -2.49 12.19 -13.09
N SER A 75 -2.42 12.10 -14.42
CA SER A 75 -1.84 13.14 -15.27
C SER A 75 -2.61 14.47 -15.15
N SER A 76 -3.94 14.39 -15.12
CA SER A 76 -4.80 15.56 -14.94
C SER A 76 -4.58 16.21 -13.56
N PHE A 77 -4.48 15.42 -12.48
CA PHE A 77 -4.19 15.96 -11.15
C PHE A 77 -2.85 16.71 -11.11
N ARG A 78 -1.80 16.10 -11.66
CA ARG A 78 -0.45 16.69 -11.71
C ARG A 78 -0.46 18.01 -12.47
N ALA A 79 -1.15 18.08 -13.61
CA ALA A 79 -1.27 19.31 -14.39
C ALA A 79 -1.94 20.44 -13.58
N GLN A 80 -3.00 20.11 -12.82
CA GLN A 80 -3.69 21.11 -11.98
C GLN A 80 -2.81 21.61 -10.82
N VAL A 81 -2.06 20.73 -10.16
CA VAL A 81 -1.19 21.08 -9.02
C VAL A 81 0.08 21.79 -9.47
N ASN A 82 0.67 21.38 -10.58
CA ASN A 82 1.88 22.01 -11.14
C ASN A 82 1.60 23.28 -11.92
N LEU A 83 0.33 23.66 -12.10
CA LEU A 83 -0.09 24.84 -12.87
C LEU A 83 0.46 24.79 -14.31
N GLU A 84 0.48 23.58 -14.90
CA GLU A 84 0.95 23.39 -16.26
C GLU A 84 0.10 24.21 -17.24
N THR A 85 0.74 24.81 -18.22
CA THR A 85 0.08 25.59 -19.28
C THR A 85 -0.02 24.76 -20.55
N GLY A 86 -1.14 24.88 -21.28
CA GLY A 86 -1.34 24.17 -22.54
C GLY A 86 -2.75 23.60 -22.66
N PHE A 87 -2.98 22.77 -23.69
CA PHE A 87 -4.31 22.21 -24.00
C PHE A 87 -4.87 21.32 -22.89
N LEU A 88 -4.00 20.62 -22.15
CA LEU A 88 -4.34 19.81 -20.98
C LEU A 88 -3.90 20.45 -19.65
N GLY A 89 -3.60 21.76 -19.68
CA GLY A 89 -3.07 22.48 -18.53
C GLY A 89 -4.09 22.77 -17.44
N ALA A 90 -3.61 23.42 -16.37
CA ALA A 90 -4.44 23.79 -15.22
C ALA A 90 -5.58 24.75 -15.64
N GLU A 91 -6.79 24.49 -15.11
CA GLU A 91 -7.94 25.36 -15.29
C GLU A 91 -7.69 26.71 -14.61
N LYS A 92 -7.91 27.79 -15.32
CA LYS A 92 -7.61 29.15 -14.85
C LYS A 92 -8.77 29.81 -14.10
N ASP A 93 -10.01 29.46 -14.44
CA ASP A 93 -11.17 29.90 -13.67
C ASP A 93 -11.14 29.26 -12.28
N PRO A 94 -11.17 30.06 -11.18
CA PRO A 94 -11.01 29.54 -9.83
C PRO A 94 -12.06 28.50 -9.42
N LYS A 95 -13.32 28.69 -9.85
CA LYS A 95 -14.41 27.77 -9.52
C LYS A 95 -14.26 26.47 -10.30
N LYS A 96 -14.08 26.55 -11.61
CA LYS A 96 -13.88 25.40 -12.48
C LYS A 96 -12.63 24.60 -12.10
N ARG A 97 -11.58 25.30 -11.63
CA ARG A 97 -10.36 24.66 -11.11
C ARG A 97 -10.64 23.82 -9.88
N GLN A 98 -11.41 24.34 -8.91
CA GLN A 98 -11.81 23.58 -7.74
C GLN A 98 -12.65 22.36 -8.14
N ASP A 99 -13.63 22.56 -9.05
CA ASP A 99 -14.48 21.48 -9.55
C ASP A 99 -13.65 20.42 -10.30
N SER A 100 -12.66 20.84 -11.08
CA SER A 100 -11.75 19.94 -11.80
C SER A 100 -10.91 19.09 -10.82
N VAL A 101 -10.28 19.71 -9.82
CA VAL A 101 -9.49 19.00 -8.80
C VAL A 101 -10.38 18.05 -8.00
N GLN A 102 -11.57 18.49 -7.61
CA GLN A 102 -12.54 17.66 -6.91
C GLN A 102 -12.93 16.43 -7.74
N SER A 103 -13.30 16.63 -9.00
CA SER A 103 -13.68 15.55 -9.92
C SER A 103 -12.55 14.54 -10.14
N VAL A 104 -11.30 15.02 -10.25
CA VAL A 104 -10.14 14.13 -10.39
C VAL A 104 -9.94 13.28 -9.14
N LEU A 105 -10.05 13.86 -7.95
CA LEU A 105 -9.90 13.13 -6.69
C LEU A 105 -11.05 12.14 -6.44
N GLU A 106 -12.27 12.46 -6.90
CA GLU A 106 -13.41 11.53 -6.86
C GLU A 106 -13.17 10.32 -7.76
N LYS A 107 -12.58 10.52 -8.94
CA LYS A 107 -12.20 9.41 -9.83
C LYS A 107 -11.10 8.53 -9.22
N VAL A 108 -10.06 9.14 -8.60
CA VAL A 108 -9.04 8.38 -7.86
C VAL A 108 -9.69 7.56 -6.74
N GLN A 109 -10.64 8.15 -6.03
CA GLN A 109 -11.38 7.44 -4.99
C GLN A 109 -12.19 6.27 -5.57
N GLY A 110 -12.86 6.45 -6.70
CA GLY A 110 -13.59 5.38 -7.39
C GLY A 110 -12.70 4.19 -7.77
N VAL A 111 -11.46 4.44 -8.22
CA VAL A 111 -10.49 3.37 -8.48
C VAL A 111 -10.10 2.64 -7.19
N ILE A 112 -9.89 3.37 -6.09
CA ILE A 112 -9.59 2.78 -4.77
C ILE A 112 -10.76 1.92 -4.29
N GLU A 113 -11.99 2.45 -4.37
CA GLU A 113 -13.21 1.72 -3.98
C GLU A 113 -13.43 0.47 -4.84
N PHE A 114 -13.14 0.55 -6.14
CA PHE A 114 -13.17 -0.62 -7.02
C PHE A 114 -12.19 -1.69 -6.56
N LEU A 115 -10.94 -1.31 -6.24
CA LEU A 115 -9.94 -2.25 -5.71
C LEU A 115 -10.39 -2.85 -4.37
N GLN A 116 -10.95 -2.04 -3.47
CA GLN A 116 -11.49 -2.49 -2.18
C GLN A 116 -12.72 -3.39 -2.35
N TYR A 117 -13.64 -3.07 -3.27
CA TYR A 117 -14.82 -3.91 -3.55
C TYR A 117 -14.42 -5.25 -4.15
N ALA A 118 -13.46 -5.24 -5.08
CA ALA A 118 -12.89 -6.47 -5.62
C ALA A 118 -12.15 -7.31 -4.54
N SER A 119 -11.69 -6.66 -3.46
CA SER A 119 -10.95 -7.30 -2.37
C SER A 119 -11.80 -7.98 -1.29
N ASN A 120 -13.13 -7.88 -1.33
CA ASN A 120 -13.99 -8.25 -0.19
C ASN A 120 -14.25 -9.77 -0.01
N GLU A 121 -13.63 -10.65 -0.80
CA GLU A 121 -13.88 -12.09 -0.68
C GLU A 121 -12.69 -12.90 -0.15
N GLU A 122 -11.45 -12.51 -0.37
CA GLU A 122 -10.29 -13.26 0.11
C GLU A 122 -9.45 -12.45 1.11
N ARG A 123 -9.22 -12.99 2.30
CA ARG A 123 -8.35 -12.37 3.32
C ARG A 123 -7.04 -13.14 3.41
N ILE A 124 -5.93 -12.43 3.41
CA ILE A 124 -4.58 -12.99 3.54
C ILE A 124 -3.95 -12.41 4.79
N ILE A 125 -3.74 -13.26 5.79
CA ILE A 125 -3.09 -12.90 7.05
C ILE A 125 -1.62 -13.28 6.96
N ILE A 126 -0.75 -12.31 7.18
CA ILE A 126 0.70 -12.47 7.17
C ILE A 126 1.23 -12.22 8.57
N PRO A 127 1.56 -13.26 9.36
CA PRO A 127 2.15 -13.09 10.67
C PRO A 127 3.64 -12.74 10.56
N ASP A 128 4.11 -11.86 11.43
CA ASP A 128 5.54 -11.68 11.66
C ASP A 128 6.10 -12.79 12.57
N THR A 129 7.40 -12.74 12.83
CA THR A 129 8.07 -13.72 13.68
C THR A 129 7.54 -13.68 15.12
N ASN A 130 7.32 -12.50 15.68
CA ASN A 130 6.85 -12.33 17.05
C ASN A 130 5.43 -12.88 17.23
N SER A 131 4.54 -12.60 16.29
CA SER A 131 3.18 -13.14 16.27
C SER A 131 3.19 -14.67 16.25
N LEU A 132 4.07 -15.29 15.44
CA LEU A 132 4.22 -16.75 15.41
C LEU A 132 4.83 -17.35 16.69
N LEU A 133 5.67 -16.59 17.40
CA LEU A 133 6.17 -17.00 18.72
C LEU A 133 5.09 -16.90 19.81
N ILE A 134 4.17 -15.94 19.69
CA ILE A 134 3.00 -15.81 20.58
C ILE A 134 2.01 -16.93 20.27
N SER A 135 1.60 -17.07 19.02
CA SER A 135 0.74 -18.14 18.56
C SER A 135 1.05 -18.57 17.12
N SER A 136 1.49 -19.81 16.96
CA SER A 136 1.65 -20.43 15.64
C SER A 136 0.38 -21.15 15.16
N ASP A 137 -0.76 -21.00 15.86
CA ASP A 137 -2.02 -21.59 15.47
C ASP A 137 -2.85 -20.64 14.62
N PRO A 138 -3.09 -20.94 13.32
CA PRO A 138 -3.86 -20.09 12.44
C PRO A 138 -5.26 -19.76 12.94
N LEU A 139 -5.90 -20.68 13.70
CA LEU A 139 -7.22 -20.43 14.28
C LEU A 139 -7.27 -19.20 15.21
N ARG A 140 -6.14 -18.83 15.81
CA ARG A 140 -6.05 -17.64 16.68
C ARG A 140 -6.06 -16.33 15.91
N TYR A 141 -5.95 -16.38 14.60
CA TYR A 141 -6.01 -15.20 13.72
C TYR A 141 -7.39 -15.02 13.09
N ALA A 142 -8.37 -15.85 13.42
CA ALA A 142 -9.73 -15.74 12.89
C ALA A 142 -10.40 -14.42 13.31
N ASP A 143 -10.14 -13.94 14.54
CA ASP A 143 -10.66 -12.66 15.03
C ASP A 143 -10.02 -11.49 14.25
N ILE A 144 -8.70 -11.57 13.97
CA ILE A 144 -7.98 -10.61 13.13
C ILE A 144 -8.51 -10.63 11.69
N ALA A 145 -8.75 -11.84 11.16
CA ALA A 145 -9.32 -12.01 9.84
C ALA A 145 -10.80 -11.62 9.77
N GLU A 146 -11.49 -11.41 10.89
CA GLU A 146 -12.95 -11.26 11.00
C GLU A 146 -13.73 -12.36 10.24
N THR A 147 -13.11 -13.50 10.03
CA THR A 147 -13.66 -14.66 9.33
C THR A 147 -12.90 -15.92 9.69
N ASN A 148 -13.56 -17.07 9.56
CA ASN A 148 -12.91 -18.38 9.69
C ASN A 148 -12.33 -18.89 8.35
N GLN A 149 -12.51 -18.13 7.25
CA GLN A 149 -12.03 -18.50 5.93
C GLN A 149 -11.02 -17.45 5.43
N PHE A 150 -9.73 -17.82 5.47
CA PHE A 150 -8.64 -16.96 5.04
C PHE A 150 -7.39 -17.75 4.64
N ILE A 151 -6.45 -17.06 4.00
CA ILE A 151 -5.12 -17.57 3.73
C ILE A 151 -4.18 -17.12 4.84
N PHE A 152 -3.50 -18.07 5.47
CA PHE A 152 -2.43 -17.83 6.43
C PHE A 152 -1.10 -17.97 5.70
N HIS A 153 -0.46 -16.82 5.41
CA HIS A 153 0.67 -16.76 4.50
C HIS A 153 2.00 -16.53 5.22
N LEU A 154 2.94 -17.43 5.04
CA LEU A 154 4.27 -17.42 5.67
C LEU A 154 5.31 -16.82 4.72
N LEU A 155 6.08 -15.85 5.20
CA LEU A 155 7.14 -15.19 4.43
C LEU A 155 8.50 -15.90 4.59
N PRO A 156 9.38 -15.90 3.57
CA PRO A 156 10.72 -16.48 3.65
C PRO A 156 11.55 -15.85 4.77
N THR A 157 11.52 -14.53 4.89
CA THR A 157 12.21 -13.79 5.96
C THR A 157 11.81 -14.28 7.35
N VAL A 158 10.50 -14.45 7.60
CA VAL A 158 9.95 -14.94 8.87
C VAL A 158 10.37 -16.40 9.14
N LEU A 159 10.31 -17.27 8.13
CA LEU A 159 10.75 -18.66 8.23
C LEU A 159 12.24 -18.76 8.58
N SER A 160 13.08 -17.93 7.95
CA SER A 160 14.52 -17.87 8.22
C SER A 160 14.81 -17.39 9.65
N GLU A 161 14.04 -16.41 10.14
CA GLU A 161 14.15 -15.94 11.53
C GLU A 161 13.77 -17.01 12.54
N LEU A 162 12.66 -17.72 12.33
CA LEU A 162 12.24 -18.81 13.20
C LEU A 162 13.30 -19.91 13.29
N ASP A 163 13.93 -20.26 12.17
CA ASP A 163 15.02 -21.25 12.15
C ASP A 163 16.26 -20.74 12.89
N ALA A 164 16.62 -19.47 12.75
CA ALA A 164 17.73 -18.86 13.49
C ALA A 164 17.45 -18.80 15.00
N LEU A 165 16.24 -18.41 15.40
CA LEU A 165 15.84 -18.34 16.82
C LEU A 165 15.84 -19.72 17.49
N LYS A 166 15.35 -20.73 16.79
CA LYS A 166 15.36 -22.13 17.28
C LYS A 166 16.77 -22.63 17.62
N LEU A 167 17.80 -22.16 16.89
CA LEU A 167 19.16 -22.63 17.05
C LEU A 167 19.98 -21.78 18.02
N ASN A 168 19.87 -20.46 17.95
CA ASN A 168 20.86 -19.54 18.50
C ASN A 168 20.33 -18.55 19.54
N HIS A 169 19.04 -18.54 19.87
CA HIS A 169 18.51 -17.55 20.81
C HIS A 169 18.97 -17.83 22.24
N ARG A 170 19.38 -16.78 22.98
CA ARG A 170 19.88 -16.92 24.37
C ARG A 170 18.78 -17.37 25.34
N ASN A 171 17.54 -16.90 25.14
CA ASN A 171 16.39 -17.24 25.97
C ASN A 171 15.83 -18.63 25.55
N GLN A 172 15.74 -19.56 26.51
CA GLN A 172 15.25 -20.92 26.28
C GLN A 172 13.77 -20.93 25.88
N ASP A 173 12.91 -20.08 26.50
CA ASP A 173 11.50 -19.99 26.18
C ASP A 173 11.28 -19.60 24.71
N SER A 174 12.02 -18.59 24.22
CA SER A 174 11.96 -18.19 22.82
C SER A 174 12.41 -19.30 21.86
N ARG A 175 13.45 -20.07 22.22
CA ARG A 175 13.88 -21.24 21.43
C ARG A 175 12.79 -22.32 21.35
N GLU A 176 12.13 -22.59 22.47
CA GLU A 176 11.08 -23.62 22.53
C GLU A 176 9.85 -23.18 21.72
N LYS A 177 9.44 -21.90 21.81
CA LYS A 177 8.37 -21.33 20.99
C LYS A 177 8.70 -21.40 19.50
N ALA A 178 9.90 -21.00 19.10
CA ALA A 178 10.36 -21.10 17.71
C ALA A 178 10.37 -22.56 17.22
N LYS A 179 10.87 -23.50 18.05
CA LYS A 179 10.84 -24.94 17.74
C LYS A 179 9.42 -25.45 17.55
N LYS A 180 8.48 -25.01 18.39
CA LYS A 180 7.06 -25.39 18.28
C LYS A 180 6.45 -24.87 16.98
N ALA A 181 6.70 -23.59 16.64
CA ALA A 181 6.23 -22.99 15.39
C ALA A 181 6.80 -23.74 14.16
N VAL A 182 8.12 -23.94 14.11
CA VAL A 182 8.78 -24.67 13.02
C VAL A 182 8.24 -26.10 12.87
N ASN A 183 8.02 -26.81 13.98
CA ASN A 183 7.48 -28.18 13.94
C ASN A 183 6.04 -28.18 13.38
N ARG A 184 5.22 -27.19 13.73
CA ARG A 184 3.87 -27.06 13.17
C ARG A 184 3.92 -26.81 11.65
N ILE A 185 4.77 -25.90 11.20
CA ILE A 185 4.98 -25.61 9.76
C ILE A 185 5.44 -26.89 9.02
N LYS A 186 6.36 -27.66 9.60
CA LYS A 186 6.77 -28.95 9.04
C LYS A 186 5.60 -29.94 8.94
N GLY A 187 4.71 -29.96 9.94
CA GLY A 187 3.50 -30.78 9.92
C GLY A 187 2.57 -30.41 8.76
N TRP A 188 2.39 -29.13 8.46
CA TRP A 188 1.63 -28.70 7.29
C TRP A 188 2.32 -29.11 5.98
N ARG A 189 3.64 -28.93 5.88
CA ARG A 189 4.39 -29.33 4.69
C ARG A 189 4.31 -30.85 4.41
N GLN A 190 4.15 -31.69 5.42
CA GLN A 190 3.94 -33.14 5.25
C GLN A 190 2.58 -33.47 4.63
N GLN A 191 1.60 -32.54 4.74
CA GLN A 191 0.26 -32.71 4.17
C GLN A 191 0.21 -32.26 2.70
N GLY A 192 1.16 -31.43 2.25
CA GLY A 192 1.20 -30.93 0.87
C GLY A 192 2.23 -29.83 0.63
N SER A 193 2.20 -29.28 -0.56
CA SER A 193 3.02 -28.12 -0.94
C SER A 193 2.44 -26.83 -0.37
N LEU A 194 3.20 -26.15 0.49
CA LEU A 194 2.79 -24.83 1.02
C LEU A 194 2.73 -23.74 -0.05
N ASN A 195 3.48 -23.91 -1.16
CA ASN A 195 3.39 -22.99 -2.27
C ASN A 195 2.03 -23.10 -3.01
N ALA A 196 1.50 -24.30 -3.12
CA ALA A 196 0.17 -24.52 -3.70
C ALA A 196 -0.96 -24.23 -2.71
N GLY A 197 -0.68 -24.32 -1.40
CA GLY A 197 -1.62 -24.18 -0.33
C GLY A 197 -2.02 -25.53 0.29
N VAL A 198 -2.09 -25.58 1.62
CA VAL A 198 -2.50 -26.75 2.41
C VAL A 198 -3.73 -26.35 3.22
N SER A 199 -4.80 -27.15 3.12
CA SER A 199 -6.03 -26.91 3.89
C SER A 199 -5.77 -27.20 5.38
N TYR A 200 -6.24 -26.28 6.24
CA TYR A 200 -6.20 -26.40 7.69
C TYR A 200 -7.60 -26.17 8.25
N HIS A 201 -8.12 -27.16 8.99
CA HIS A 201 -9.50 -27.18 9.50
C HIS A 201 -10.60 -26.92 8.45
N GLY A 202 -10.32 -27.17 7.17
CA GLY A 202 -11.29 -27.08 6.07
C GLY A 202 -11.56 -25.69 5.53
N THR A 203 -11.23 -24.63 6.29
CA THR A 203 -11.56 -23.24 5.92
C THR A 203 -10.33 -22.35 5.78
N ILE A 204 -9.24 -22.65 6.47
CA ILE A 204 -8.00 -21.88 6.39
C ILE A 204 -7.06 -22.55 5.39
N THR A 205 -6.44 -21.77 4.52
CA THR A 205 -5.40 -22.25 3.61
C THR A 205 -4.04 -21.76 4.08
N ILE A 206 -3.12 -22.69 4.37
CA ILE A 206 -1.73 -22.34 4.73
C ILE A 206 -0.91 -22.25 3.46
N ARG A 207 -0.31 -21.07 3.22
CA ARG A 207 0.61 -20.83 2.10
C ARG A 207 1.97 -20.36 2.60
N ALA A 208 3.00 -20.52 1.78
CA ALA A 208 4.32 -19.92 2.01
C ALA A 208 4.91 -19.44 0.69
N SER A 209 5.47 -18.25 0.69
CA SER A 209 6.33 -17.78 -0.41
C SER A 209 7.66 -18.54 -0.38
N HIS A 210 8.23 -18.78 -1.57
CA HIS A 210 9.54 -19.42 -1.72
C HIS A 210 10.62 -18.45 -2.19
N GLU A 211 10.23 -17.29 -2.70
CA GLU A 211 11.11 -16.24 -3.20
C GLU A 211 11.21 -15.10 -2.19
N GLU A 212 12.43 -14.56 -2.07
CA GLU A 212 12.65 -13.30 -1.36
C GLU A 212 12.08 -12.13 -2.19
N PRO A 213 11.58 -11.05 -1.57
CA PRO A 213 10.99 -9.95 -2.29
C PRO A 213 12.02 -9.16 -3.08
N ASP A 214 11.61 -8.58 -4.20
CA ASP A 214 12.42 -7.61 -4.94
C ASP A 214 12.33 -6.22 -4.29
N VAL A 215 13.06 -6.06 -3.18
CA VAL A 215 13.07 -4.81 -2.40
C VAL A 215 13.51 -3.61 -3.23
N LYS A 216 14.44 -3.80 -4.19
CA LYS A 216 15.01 -2.71 -5.00
C LYS A 216 14.00 -2.08 -5.96
N ASN A 217 13.05 -2.87 -6.42
CA ASN A 217 11.97 -2.40 -7.31
C ASN A 217 10.66 -2.13 -6.55
N SER A 218 10.71 -2.10 -5.20
CA SER A 218 9.60 -1.74 -4.33
C SER A 218 9.63 -0.24 -3.97
N LEU A 219 9.36 0.13 -2.72
CA LEU A 219 9.41 1.52 -2.27
C LEU A 219 10.87 1.97 -2.07
N ALA A 220 11.21 3.15 -2.57
CA ALA A 220 12.60 3.66 -2.61
C ALA A 220 13.28 3.80 -1.23
N TRP A 221 12.51 3.81 -0.15
CA TRP A 221 13.03 3.92 1.21
C TRP A 221 13.28 2.57 1.90
N LEU A 222 12.95 1.44 1.25
CA LEU A 222 13.20 0.10 1.77
C LEU A 222 14.65 -0.32 1.50
N ASP A 223 15.26 -0.95 2.52
CA ASP A 223 16.63 -1.46 2.48
C ASP A 223 16.60 -3.00 2.48
N PRO A 224 17.15 -3.69 1.45
CA PRO A 224 17.17 -5.14 1.39
C PRO A 224 17.96 -5.83 2.54
N GLU A 225 18.87 -5.10 3.21
CA GLU A 225 19.61 -5.64 4.35
C GLU A 225 18.78 -5.60 5.65
N VAL A 226 17.70 -4.81 5.70
CA VAL A 226 16.82 -4.69 6.85
C VAL A 226 15.66 -5.69 6.74
N LYS A 227 15.53 -6.55 7.75
CA LYS A 227 14.52 -7.62 7.73
C LYS A 227 13.08 -7.11 7.69
N ASP A 228 12.78 -6.08 8.49
CA ASP A 228 11.44 -5.46 8.47
C ASP A 228 11.10 -4.94 7.08
N ASP A 229 12.06 -4.34 6.38
CA ASP A 229 11.85 -3.81 5.04
C ASP A 229 11.60 -4.92 4.02
N ARG A 230 12.25 -6.10 4.19
CA ARG A 230 11.92 -7.29 3.40
C ARG A 230 10.50 -7.80 3.70
N ILE A 231 10.06 -7.76 4.98
CA ILE A 231 8.68 -8.12 5.32
C ILE A 231 7.71 -7.17 4.61
N ILE A 232 7.92 -5.86 4.71
CA ILE A 232 7.07 -4.84 4.03
C ILE A 232 7.06 -5.08 2.52
N ALA A 233 8.22 -5.26 1.88
CA ALA A 233 8.30 -5.54 0.44
C ALA A 233 7.55 -6.82 0.06
N SER A 234 7.66 -7.90 0.86
CA SER A 234 6.92 -9.14 0.62
C SER A 234 5.41 -8.94 0.71
N VAL A 235 4.93 -8.17 1.70
CA VAL A 235 3.49 -7.86 1.84
C VAL A 235 2.99 -7.09 0.63
N LEU A 236 3.73 -6.08 0.17
CA LEU A 236 3.40 -5.30 -1.02
C LEU A 236 3.35 -6.17 -2.28
N GLU A 237 4.30 -7.09 -2.47
CA GLU A 237 4.26 -8.03 -3.59
C GLU A 237 3.05 -8.96 -3.54
N ILE A 238 2.65 -9.41 -2.33
CA ILE A 238 1.45 -10.23 -2.16
C ILE A 238 0.20 -9.43 -2.50
N GLN A 239 0.11 -8.16 -2.09
CA GLN A 239 -0.99 -7.26 -2.49
C GLN A 239 -1.07 -7.10 -4.01
N VAL A 240 0.07 -6.86 -4.67
CA VAL A 240 0.14 -6.73 -6.13
C VAL A 240 -0.28 -8.00 -6.85
N LYS A 241 0.12 -9.17 -6.33
CA LYS A 241 -0.26 -10.48 -6.90
C LYS A 241 -1.72 -10.85 -6.62
N ASN A 242 -2.33 -10.26 -5.59
CA ASN A 242 -3.72 -10.54 -5.16
C ASN A 242 -4.50 -9.22 -4.99
N PRO A 243 -4.71 -8.45 -6.05
CA PRO A 243 -5.31 -7.11 -5.96
C PRO A 243 -6.77 -7.13 -5.46
N ALA A 244 -7.39 -8.31 -5.47
CA ALA A 244 -8.75 -8.54 -4.97
C ALA A 244 -8.78 -9.05 -3.52
N ALA A 245 -7.64 -9.23 -2.85
CA ALA A 245 -7.57 -9.72 -1.49
C ALA A 245 -7.28 -8.61 -0.48
N LEU A 246 -7.88 -8.69 0.69
CA LEU A 246 -7.48 -7.88 1.85
C LEU A 246 -6.25 -8.53 2.49
N VAL A 247 -5.09 -7.92 2.33
CA VAL A 247 -3.81 -8.39 2.90
C VAL A 247 -3.53 -7.67 4.20
N ILE A 248 -3.41 -8.42 5.29
CA ILE A 248 -3.25 -7.92 6.65
C ILE A 248 -1.93 -8.43 7.22
N LEU A 249 -1.09 -7.51 7.69
CA LEU A 249 0.12 -7.83 8.45
C LEU A 249 -0.24 -7.95 9.94
N ALA A 250 -0.07 -9.14 10.50
CA ALA A 250 -0.27 -9.37 11.93
C ALA A 250 1.06 -9.17 12.67
N THR A 251 1.18 -8.05 13.41
CA THR A 251 2.40 -7.71 14.17
C THR A 251 2.09 -6.81 15.36
N SER A 252 2.78 -7.05 16.47
CA SER A 252 2.84 -6.16 17.64
C SER A 252 4.15 -5.35 17.72
N ASP A 253 5.03 -5.45 16.72
CA ASP A 253 6.25 -4.66 16.66
C ASP A 253 5.95 -3.23 16.16
N ILE A 254 6.12 -2.24 17.04
CA ILE A 254 5.84 -0.83 16.77
C ILE A 254 6.65 -0.30 15.56
N ASN A 255 7.90 -0.74 15.38
CA ASN A 255 8.70 -0.30 14.24
C ASN A 255 8.14 -0.85 12.94
N LEU A 256 7.74 -2.12 12.94
CA LEU A 256 7.15 -2.76 11.78
C LEU A 256 5.75 -2.18 11.47
N GLN A 257 4.95 -1.87 12.49
CA GLN A 257 3.67 -1.16 12.36
C GLN A 257 3.86 0.20 11.69
N ASN A 258 4.81 1.03 12.19
CA ASN A 258 5.10 2.35 11.60
C ASN A 258 5.54 2.27 10.13
N LYS A 259 6.31 1.23 9.77
CA LYS A 259 6.72 1.00 8.38
C LYS A 259 5.54 0.54 7.52
N ALA A 260 4.68 -0.32 8.06
CA ALA A 260 3.47 -0.77 7.40
C ALA A 260 2.50 0.39 7.14
N ASP A 261 2.29 1.27 8.13
CA ASP A 261 1.49 2.50 7.96
C ASP A 261 2.07 3.40 6.85
N ALA A 262 3.40 3.58 6.83
CA ALA A 262 4.07 4.35 5.78
C ALA A 262 3.92 3.72 4.38
N ALA A 263 3.78 2.39 4.33
CA ALA A 263 3.54 1.60 3.13
C ALA A 263 2.04 1.41 2.82
N MET A 264 1.12 1.99 3.60
CA MET A 264 -0.34 1.82 3.51
C MET A 264 -0.79 0.35 3.56
N ILE A 265 -0.11 -0.45 4.36
CA ILE A 265 -0.46 -1.84 4.63
C ILE A 265 -1.39 -1.87 5.85
N GLU A 266 -2.47 -2.63 5.76
CA GLU A 266 -3.36 -2.91 6.90
C GLU A 266 -2.61 -3.70 7.96
N VAL A 267 -2.66 -3.24 9.22
CA VAL A 267 -1.99 -3.88 10.36
C VAL A 267 -2.99 -4.19 11.45
N LEU A 268 -2.91 -5.40 11.99
CA LEU A 268 -3.68 -5.79 13.17
C LEU A 268 -2.76 -6.53 14.17
N GLU A 269 -3.05 -6.36 15.47
CA GLU A 269 -2.32 -6.98 16.59
C GLU A 269 -2.93 -8.32 17.04
#